data_835e16c15acd44276e39bf618a8f3511
#
_entry.id   835e16c15acd44276e39bf618a8f3511
#
_cell.length_a   1.000
_cell.length_b   1.000
_cell.length_c   1.000
_cell.angle_alpha   90.00
_cell.angle_beta   90.00
_cell.angle_gamma   90.00
#
_symmetry.space_group_name_H-M   'P 1'
#
loop_
_entity.id
_entity.type
_entity.pdbx_description
1 polymer ?
#
loop_
_entity_poly.entity_id
_entity_poly.type
_entity_poly.pdbx_seq_one_letter_code
_entity_poly.pdbx_strand_id
1 'polypeptide(L)'
;MEYVIGNKDDLDAILELYKQLNDTNDSLFNLEKANKIWDIIERNNIKYILAKENGNIIGSLYICIIPNLTFNGKSIGYIENVIVDKDYRKKRIGKKLMEMAVEYARENNCYKVVLQSGIKREEAHKFYENLGFDGESKKAFELRF
;
A
#
# COMPACT_ATOMS: atom_id res chain seq x y z
N MET A 1 -2.22 -19.55 2.15
CA MET A 1 -1.78 -18.14 2.25
C MET A 1 -0.75 -17.87 1.17
N GLU A 2 -1.05 -16.97 0.25
CA GLU A 2 -0.18 -16.57 -0.85
C GLU A 2 0.03 -15.06 -0.81
N TYR A 3 1.21 -14.61 -1.25
CA TYR A 3 1.53 -13.19 -1.40
C TYR A 3 1.96 -12.95 -2.84
N VAL A 4 1.25 -12.08 -3.54
CA VAL A 4 1.41 -11.91 -4.99
C VAL A 4 1.36 -10.43 -5.40
N ILE A 5 1.90 -10.14 -6.58
CA ILE A 5 1.63 -8.87 -7.25
C ILE A 5 0.23 -8.95 -7.84
N GLY A 6 -0.60 -7.98 -7.51
CA GLY A 6 -1.97 -7.88 -8.02
C GLY A 6 -2.03 -7.56 -9.50
N ASN A 7 -3.10 -7.99 -10.11
CA ASN A 7 -3.42 -7.70 -11.52
C ASN A 7 -4.88 -7.23 -11.65
N LYS A 8 -5.31 -6.93 -12.87
CA LYS A 8 -6.63 -6.37 -13.14
C LYS A 8 -7.80 -7.27 -12.67
N ASP A 9 -7.62 -8.59 -12.69
CA ASP A 9 -8.66 -9.52 -12.24
C ASP A 9 -8.89 -9.47 -10.72
N ASP A 10 -7.96 -8.89 -9.98
CA ASP A 10 -8.06 -8.70 -8.53
C ASP A 10 -8.84 -7.44 -8.13
N LEU A 11 -9.18 -6.57 -9.10
CA LEU A 11 -9.69 -5.22 -8.84
C LEU A 11 -10.98 -5.22 -7.99
N ASP A 12 -11.95 -6.06 -8.32
CA ASP A 12 -13.22 -6.14 -7.59
C ASP A 12 -13.00 -6.53 -6.13
N ALA A 13 -12.15 -7.51 -5.89
CA ALA A 13 -11.84 -7.99 -4.54
C ALA A 13 -11.02 -6.95 -3.74
N ILE A 14 -10.14 -6.19 -4.40
CA ILE A 14 -9.43 -5.07 -3.78
C ILE A 14 -10.43 -3.99 -3.35
N LEU A 15 -11.37 -3.61 -4.22
CA LEU A 15 -12.39 -2.61 -3.91
C LEU A 15 -13.29 -3.05 -2.75
N GLU A 16 -13.64 -4.34 -2.69
CA GLU A 16 -14.41 -4.88 -1.57
C GLU A 16 -13.64 -4.77 -0.25
N LEU A 17 -12.35 -5.13 -0.24
CA LEU A 17 -11.50 -4.98 0.93
C LEU A 17 -11.37 -3.51 1.35
N TYR A 18 -11.32 -2.58 0.41
CA TYR A 18 -11.17 -1.15 0.67
C TYR A 18 -12.38 -0.51 1.35
N LYS A 19 -13.53 -1.15 1.34
CA LYS A 19 -14.67 -0.71 2.17
C LYS A 19 -14.33 -0.69 3.67
N GLN A 20 -13.30 -1.44 4.08
CA GLN A 20 -12.79 -1.46 5.45
C GLN A 20 -11.67 -0.44 5.70
N LEU A 21 -11.13 0.21 4.68
CA LEU A 21 -9.95 1.08 4.80
C LEU A 21 -10.26 2.43 5.43
N ASN A 22 -11.38 3.02 5.06
CA ASN A 22 -11.82 4.32 5.53
C ASN A 22 -13.32 4.32 5.78
N ASP A 23 -13.79 5.23 6.65
CA ASP A 23 -15.23 5.53 6.84
C ASP A 23 -15.80 6.34 5.65
N THR A 24 -15.10 6.40 4.53
CA THR A 24 -15.55 7.08 3.33
C THR A 24 -16.62 6.25 2.65
N ASN A 25 -17.77 6.85 2.50
CA ASN A 25 -18.89 6.27 1.78
C ASN A 25 -18.65 6.40 0.27
N ASP A 26 -17.67 5.66 -0.26
CA ASP A 26 -17.33 5.62 -1.68
C ASP A 26 -18.34 4.82 -2.52
N SER A 27 -19.59 4.82 -2.08
CA SER A 27 -20.70 4.15 -2.77
C SER A 27 -20.88 4.57 -4.23
N LEU A 28 -20.24 5.65 -4.65
CA LEU A 28 -20.27 6.18 -6.00
C LEU A 28 -19.08 5.75 -6.88
N PHE A 29 -18.11 5.02 -6.33
CA PHE A 29 -16.95 4.54 -7.09
C PHE A 29 -17.33 3.28 -7.86
N ASN A 30 -17.65 3.44 -9.14
CA ASN A 30 -18.09 2.34 -9.98
C ASN A 30 -16.90 1.57 -10.60
N LEU A 31 -17.18 0.33 -11.01
CA LEU A 31 -16.19 -0.57 -11.59
C LEU A 31 -15.61 -0.06 -12.91
N GLU A 32 -16.40 0.59 -13.75
CA GLU A 32 -15.92 1.17 -15.02
C GLU A 32 -14.83 2.21 -14.78
N LYS A 33 -15.07 3.13 -13.84
CA LYS A 33 -14.08 4.13 -13.43
C LYS A 33 -12.84 3.49 -12.83
N ALA A 34 -13.02 2.48 -11.97
CA ALA A 34 -11.93 1.73 -11.36
C ALA A 34 -11.06 1.02 -12.40
N ASN A 35 -11.66 0.40 -13.42
CA ASN A 35 -10.93 -0.21 -14.53
C ASN A 35 -10.05 0.80 -15.30
N LYS A 36 -10.59 1.99 -15.59
CA LYS A 36 -9.81 3.06 -16.24
C LYS A 36 -8.63 3.51 -15.38
N ILE A 37 -8.82 3.61 -14.06
CA ILE A 37 -7.74 3.94 -13.12
C ILE A 37 -6.71 2.81 -13.07
N TRP A 38 -7.14 1.55 -13.08
CA TRP A 38 -6.22 0.41 -13.10
C TRP A 38 -5.31 0.43 -14.34
N ASP A 39 -5.85 0.77 -15.50
CA ASP A 39 -5.04 0.92 -16.72
C ASP A 39 -3.96 2.02 -16.59
N ILE A 40 -4.23 3.06 -15.80
CA ILE A 40 -3.24 4.08 -15.45
C ILE A 40 -2.19 3.52 -14.48
N ILE A 41 -2.61 2.78 -13.47
CA ILE A 41 -1.74 2.13 -12.49
C ILE A 41 -0.75 1.20 -13.19
N GLU A 42 -1.21 0.37 -14.11
CA GLU A 42 -0.36 -0.57 -14.83
C GLU A 42 0.70 0.10 -15.71
N ARG A 43 0.40 1.29 -16.26
CA ARG A 43 1.33 2.06 -17.09
C ARG A 43 2.34 2.87 -16.30
N ASN A 44 2.18 2.95 -14.98
CA ASN A 44 3.04 3.70 -14.10
C ASN A 44 3.79 2.75 -13.14
N ASN A 45 4.73 3.28 -12.41
CA ASN A 45 5.55 2.52 -11.47
C ASN A 45 4.81 2.23 -10.15
N ILE A 46 3.57 1.74 -10.26
CA ILE A 46 2.71 1.40 -9.12
C ILE A 46 2.43 -0.10 -9.13
N LYS A 47 2.68 -0.76 -8.01
CA LYS A 47 2.41 -2.19 -7.83
C LYS A 47 1.56 -2.43 -6.60
N TYR A 48 0.49 -3.19 -6.78
CA TYR A 48 -0.30 -3.74 -5.69
C TYR A 48 0.35 -5.03 -5.20
N ILE A 49 0.50 -5.17 -3.89
CA ILE A 49 0.96 -6.39 -3.24
C ILE A 49 -0.20 -6.92 -2.42
N LEU A 50 -0.56 -8.16 -2.66
CA LEU A 50 -1.78 -8.78 -2.12
C LEU A 50 -1.43 -10.01 -1.28
N ALA A 51 -2.16 -10.18 -0.19
CA ALA A 51 -2.24 -11.44 0.55
C ALA A 51 -3.55 -12.13 0.19
N LYS A 52 -3.47 -13.37 -0.25
CA LYS A 52 -4.62 -14.20 -0.64
C LYS A 52 -4.70 -15.46 0.21
N GLU A 53 -5.91 -15.83 0.61
CA GLU A 53 -6.20 -17.09 1.26
C GLU A 53 -7.48 -17.70 0.68
N ASN A 54 -7.38 -18.93 0.20
CA ASN A 54 -8.50 -19.64 -0.45
C ASN A 54 -9.15 -18.81 -1.58
N GLY A 55 -8.33 -18.10 -2.36
CA GLY A 55 -8.79 -17.25 -3.46
C GLY A 55 -9.31 -15.86 -3.07
N ASN A 56 -9.45 -15.58 -1.77
CA ASN A 56 -9.92 -14.27 -1.29
C ASN A 56 -8.74 -13.36 -0.97
N ILE A 57 -8.86 -12.07 -1.29
CA ILE A 57 -7.89 -11.04 -0.89
C ILE A 57 -8.19 -10.63 0.55
N ILE A 58 -7.23 -10.88 1.41
CA ILE A 58 -7.33 -10.62 2.85
C ILE A 58 -6.36 -9.54 3.33
N GLY A 59 -5.54 -9.03 2.45
CA GLY A 59 -4.65 -7.91 2.72
C GLY A 59 -4.12 -7.30 1.45
N SER A 60 -3.85 -6.01 1.48
CA SER A 60 -3.36 -5.24 0.33
C SER A 60 -2.53 -4.05 0.79
N LEU A 61 -1.62 -3.66 -0.03
CA LEU A 61 -1.01 -2.33 -0.09
C LEU A 61 -0.63 -2.04 -1.54
N TYR A 62 -0.34 -0.77 -1.87
CA TYR A 62 0.41 -0.50 -3.07
C TYR A 62 1.71 0.25 -2.77
N ILE A 63 2.69 0.08 -3.65
CA ILE A 63 3.92 0.84 -3.65
C ILE A 63 4.09 1.54 -4.99
N CYS A 64 4.43 2.84 -4.94
CA CYS A 64 4.81 3.64 -6.08
C CYS A 64 6.32 3.87 -6.07
N ILE A 65 7.00 3.60 -7.18
CA ILE A 65 8.41 3.90 -7.34
C ILE A 65 8.53 5.26 -8.03
N ILE A 66 8.98 6.26 -7.30
CA ILE A 66 9.08 7.64 -7.76
C ILE A 66 10.51 7.90 -8.21
N PRO A 67 10.74 8.15 -9.52
CA PRO A 67 12.05 8.57 -10.02
C PRO A 67 12.50 9.85 -9.33
N ASN A 68 13.81 9.96 -9.08
CA ASN A 68 14.37 11.09 -8.34
C ASN A 68 15.75 11.45 -8.89
N LEU A 69 16.04 12.75 -8.95
CA LEU A 69 17.32 13.25 -9.48
C LEU A 69 18.42 13.38 -8.42
N THR A 70 18.06 13.45 -7.14
CA THR A 70 19.02 13.48 -6.03
C THR A 70 19.51 12.07 -5.66
N PHE A 71 20.43 11.96 -4.72
CA PHE A 71 20.97 10.66 -4.26
C PHE A 71 21.44 9.76 -5.41
N ASN A 72 22.15 10.35 -6.37
CA ASN A 72 22.72 9.61 -7.51
C ASN A 72 21.64 8.95 -8.41
N GLY A 73 20.47 9.56 -8.53
CA GLY A 73 19.36 9.05 -9.33
C GLY A 73 18.61 7.87 -8.72
N LYS A 74 18.84 7.59 -7.43
CA LYS A 74 18.06 6.57 -6.73
C LYS A 74 16.63 7.01 -6.50
N SER A 75 15.70 6.11 -6.72
CA SER A 75 14.26 6.35 -6.58
C SER A 75 13.80 6.40 -5.12
N ILE A 76 12.54 6.75 -4.94
CA ILE A 76 11.84 6.74 -3.65
C ILE A 76 10.67 5.75 -3.78
N GLY A 77 10.54 4.81 -2.83
CA GLY A 77 9.35 3.98 -2.69
C GLY A 77 8.32 4.68 -1.81
N TYR A 78 7.08 4.81 -2.27
CA TYR A 78 5.98 5.38 -1.51
C TYR A 78 4.87 4.35 -1.35
N ILE A 79 4.51 4.02 -0.10
CA ILE A 79 3.50 3.01 0.23
C ILE A 79 2.21 3.68 0.68
N GLU A 80 1.09 3.19 0.18
CA GLU A 80 -0.26 3.64 0.54
C GLU A 80 -1.24 2.48 0.65
N ASN A 81 -2.40 2.78 1.25
CA ASN A 81 -3.54 1.89 1.36
C ASN A 81 -3.20 0.54 2.00
N VAL A 82 -2.38 0.56 3.04
CA VAL A 82 -2.04 -0.65 3.81
C VAL A 82 -3.26 -1.11 4.59
N ILE A 83 -3.78 -2.29 4.25
CA ILE A 83 -4.95 -2.86 4.90
C ILE A 83 -4.81 -4.37 5.06
N VAL A 84 -5.31 -4.87 6.18
CA VAL A 84 -5.57 -6.30 6.42
C VAL A 84 -7.01 -6.43 6.87
N ASP A 85 -7.72 -7.36 6.26
CA ASP A 85 -9.11 -7.68 6.62
C ASP A 85 -9.23 -7.89 8.13
N LYS A 86 -10.26 -7.30 8.73
CA LYS A 86 -10.47 -7.27 10.19
C LYS A 86 -10.42 -8.66 10.83
N ASP A 87 -10.90 -9.69 10.13
CA ASP A 87 -10.98 -11.06 10.63
C ASP A 87 -9.63 -11.81 10.51
N TYR A 88 -8.67 -11.18 9.82
CA TYR A 88 -7.32 -11.73 9.58
C TYR A 88 -6.20 -10.93 10.26
N ARG A 89 -6.54 -9.91 11.04
CA ARG A 89 -5.55 -9.10 11.78
C ARG A 89 -4.80 -9.93 12.83
N LYS A 90 -3.65 -9.41 13.28
CA LYS A 90 -2.76 -10.05 14.27
C LYS A 90 -2.15 -11.40 13.83
N LYS A 91 -2.24 -11.75 12.56
CA LYS A 91 -1.65 -12.96 11.95
C LYS A 91 -0.37 -12.65 11.15
N ARG A 92 0.28 -11.52 11.41
CA ARG A 92 1.51 -11.05 10.73
C ARG A 92 1.38 -10.79 9.22
N ILE A 93 0.16 -10.76 8.67
CA ILE A 93 -0.08 -10.52 7.25
C ILE A 93 0.44 -9.16 6.83
N GLY A 94 0.10 -8.10 7.57
CA GLY A 94 0.59 -6.75 7.30
C GLY A 94 2.11 -6.65 7.32
N LYS A 95 2.76 -7.33 8.26
CA LYS A 95 4.23 -7.40 8.31
C LYS A 95 4.79 -7.97 7.01
N LYS A 96 4.26 -9.10 6.55
CA LYS A 96 4.75 -9.75 5.33
C LYS A 96 4.52 -8.90 4.08
N LEU A 97 3.36 -8.24 3.97
CA LEU A 97 3.08 -7.28 2.88
C LEU A 97 4.11 -6.15 2.87
N MET A 98 4.41 -5.57 4.03
CA MET A 98 5.40 -4.49 4.16
C MET A 98 6.81 -4.95 3.83
N GLU A 99 7.21 -6.14 4.27
CA GLU A 99 8.52 -6.73 3.93
C GLU A 99 8.69 -6.89 2.41
N MET A 100 7.65 -7.36 1.72
CA MET A 100 7.67 -7.48 0.27
C MET A 100 7.75 -6.12 -0.44
N ALA A 101 7.03 -5.12 0.06
CA ALA A 101 7.10 -3.78 -0.49
C ALA A 101 8.50 -3.16 -0.32
N VAL A 102 9.12 -3.33 0.83
CA VAL A 102 10.48 -2.86 1.09
C VAL A 102 11.49 -3.57 0.19
N GLU A 103 11.36 -4.87 0.00
CA GLU A 103 12.24 -5.62 -0.91
C GLU A 103 12.04 -5.18 -2.36
N TYR A 104 10.80 -5.00 -2.80
CA TYR A 104 10.50 -4.46 -4.13
C TYR A 104 11.15 -3.06 -4.33
N ALA A 105 11.12 -2.21 -3.31
CA ALA A 105 11.79 -0.92 -3.37
C ALA A 105 13.32 -1.05 -3.52
N ARG A 106 13.95 -1.98 -2.80
CA ARG A 106 15.39 -2.27 -2.92
C ARG A 106 15.76 -2.75 -4.32
N GLU A 107 15.01 -3.69 -4.85
CA GLU A 107 15.20 -4.21 -6.21
C GLU A 107 15.03 -3.13 -7.29
N ASN A 108 14.23 -2.09 -7.00
CA ASN A 108 14.03 -0.95 -7.89
C ASN A 108 14.95 0.26 -7.56
N ASN A 109 16.07 0.01 -6.88
CA ASN A 109 17.09 1.01 -6.61
C ASN A 109 16.57 2.24 -5.84
N CYS A 110 15.65 2.03 -4.90
CA CYS A 110 15.21 3.09 -3.99
C CYS A 110 16.25 3.31 -2.88
N TYR A 111 16.44 4.56 -2.48
CA TYR A 111 17.29 4.88 -1.32
C TYR A 111 16.48 4.98 -0.01
N LYS A 112 15.16 5.11 -0.13
CA LYS A 112 14.24 5.08 1.01
C LYS A 112 12.86 4.62 0.61
N VAL A 113 12.09 4.21 1.62
CA VAL A 113 10.65 3.97 1.54
C VAL A 113 9.95 4.93 2.48
N VAL A 114 8.87 5.55 2.02
CA VAL A 114 8.08 6.53 2.75
C VAL A 114 6.63 6.05 2.81
N LEU A 115 5.98 6.29 3.92
CA LEU A 115 4.54 6.15 4.08
C LEU A 115 4.02 7.25 5.02
N GLN A 116 2.71 7.45 5.00
CA GLN A 116 2.02 8.33 5.94
C GLN A 116 0.96 7.54 6.71
N SER A 117 0.75 7.92 7.95
CA SER A 117 -0.30 7.36 8.80
C SER A 117 -1.00 8.48 9.54
N GLY A 118 -2.31 8.38 9.73
CA GLY A 118 -3.07 9.37 10.50
C GLY A 118 -2.46 9.58 11.88
N ILE A 119 -2.32 10.84 12.30
CA ILE A 119 -1.59 11.19 13.53
C ILE A 119 -2.17 10.58 14.80
N LYS A 120 -3.46 10.21 14.79
CA LYS A 120 -4.16 9.58 15.92
C LYS A 120 -4.07 8.05 15.92
N ARG A 121 -3.48 7.43 14.90
CA ARG A 121 -3.40 5.97 14.74
C ARG A 121 -2.17 5.40 15.44
N GLU A 122 -2.13 5.49 16.77
CA GLU A 122 -0.96 5.09 17.56
C GLU A 122 -0.55 3.63 17.40
N GLU A 123 -1.50 2.71 17.26
CA GLU A 123 -1.19 1.29 17.02
C GLU A 123 -0.51 1.07 15.65
N ALA A 124 -0.95 1.81 14.63
CA ALA A 124 -0.31 1.77 13.32
C ALA A 124 1.12 2.34 13.39
N HIS A 125 1.34 3.42 14.13
CA HIS A 125 2.68 3.99 14.32
C HIS A 125 3.63 2.96 14.95
N LYS A 126 3.22 2.29 16.03
CA LYS A 126 4.01 1.21 16.65
C LYS A 126 4.29 0.07 15.67
N PHE A 127 3.31 -0.30 14.85
CA PHE A 127 3.48 -1.32 13.82
C PHE A 127 4.59 -0.93 12.84
N TYR A 128 4.59 0.29 12.31
CA TYR A 128 5.62 0.75 11.38
C TYR A 128 6.99 0.91 12.05
N GLU A 129 7.05 1.44 13.26
CA GLU A 129 8.29 1.56 14.03
C GLU A 129 8.92 0.18 14.29
N ASN A 130 8.13 -0.83 14.61
CA ASN A 130 8.60 -2.22 14.79
C ASN A 130 9.15 -2.84 13.49
N LEU A 131 8.80 -2.28 12.33
CA LEU A 131 9.36 -2.66 11.02
C LEU A 131 10.61 -1.85 10.65
N GLY A 132 11.05 -0.93 11.50
CA GLY A 132 12.24 -0.11 11.29
C GLY A 132 11.99 1.25 10.65
N PHE A 133 10.72 1.65 10.47
CA PHE A 133 10.41 3.01 10.01
C PHE A 133 10.63 4.02 11.14
N ASP A 134 11.21 5.16 10.80
CA ASP A 134 11.44 6.27 11.71
C ASP A 134 10.28 7.27 11.62
N GLY A 135 9.45 7.32 12.65
CA GLY A 135 8.31 8.24 12.73
C GLY A 135 8.68 9.68 13.10
N GLU A 136 9.94 9.94 13.48
CA GLU A 136 10.39 11.26 13.94
C GLU A 136 11.27 12.00 12.92
N SER A 137 11.69 11.34 11.83
CA SER A 137 12.63 11.91 10.87
C SER A 137 12.03 12.99 9.97
N LYS A 138 10.75 12.94 9.73
CA LYS A 138 10.01 13.86 8.85
C LYS A 138 8.62 14.19 9.42
N LYS A 139 8.09 15.34 9.02
CA LYS A 139 6.71 15.74 9.29
C LYS A 139 5.93 15.79 7.98
N ALA A 140 4.78 15.16 7.96
CA ALA A 140 3.86 15.22 6.82
C ALA A 140 3.02 16.50 6.87
N PHE A 141 2.75 17.07 5.69
CA PHE A 141 1.82 18.18 5.51
C PHE A 141 0.83 17.79 4.43
N GLU A 142 -0.46 18.00 4.70
CA GLU A 142 -1.55 17.63 3.81
C GLU A 142 -2.41 18.84 3.48
N LEU A 143 -2.74 19.02 2.22
CA LEU A 143 -3.76 19.95 1.76
C LEU A 143 -4.80 19.19 0.96
N ARG A 144 -6.04 19.18 1.42
CA ARG A 144 -7.17 18.52 0.73
C ARG A 144 -7.94 19.54 -0.08
N PHE A 145 -8.51 19.07 -1.19
CA PHE A 145 -9.34 19.85 -2.11
C PHE A 145 -10.82 19.49 -1.97
#